data_eb962f56917e0ac6ca755582a493e46f
#
_entry.id   eb962f56917e0ac6ca755582a493e46f
#
_cell.length_a   1.000
_cell.length_b   1.000
_cell.length_c   1.000
_cell.angle_alpha   90.00
_cell.angle_beta   90.00
_cell.angle_gamma   90.00
#
_symmetry.space_group_name_H-M   'P 1'
#
loop_
_entity.id
_entity.type
_entity.pdbx_description
1 polymer ?
#
loop_
_entity_poly.entity_id
_entity_poly.type
_entity_poly.pdbx_seq_one_letter_code
_entity_poly.pdbx_strand_id
1 'polypeptide(L)'
;MSPTPRFETRLARSAEDIRAAQRLRYDVFVAELGGDGEMVDHDLRLERDAFDAHAEHLLLLDHRRIGDPVVGVYRLMMAEQAKQAGGWYTASEYDLKPLLTTSRKVLELGRSCLHAEYRGGVGMMLLWQALADLVLTREVEILFGVASFHGTDPDALAAPLSLLHHRHLAPAALRPVARAPHAVDMNRMPEMQIDRPAALRAVPSLIKAYLRLGGCVGEGAWVDHRFNTTDVRS
;
A
#
# COMPACT_ATOMS: atom_id res chain seq x y z
N MET A 1 10.02 -34.94 13.43
CA MET A 1 9.85 -33.48 13.23
C MET A 1 9.37 -33.26 11.79
N SER A 2 8.21 -32.63 11.61
CA SER A 2 7.76 -32.25 10.25
C SER A 2 8.76 -31.27 9.64
N PRO A 3 9.06 -31.37 8.33
CA PRO A 3 9.97 -30.43 7.70
C PRO A 3 9.39 -29.02 7.77
N THR A 4 10.24 -28.05 8.11
CA THR A 4 9.86 -26.63 8.09
C THR A 4 9.31 -26.27 6.69
N PRO A 5 8.10 -25.68 6.57
CA PRO A 5 7.58 -25.27 5.30
C PRO A 5 8.52 -24.23 4.66
N ARG A 6 8.58 -24.20 3.33
CA ARG A 6 9.41 -23.21 2.63
C ARG A 6 9.01 -21.79 2.97
N PHE A 7 7.70 -21.50 2.94
CA PHE A 7 7.15 -20.19 3.21
C PHE A 7 6.42 -20.16 4.54
N GLU A 8 6.58 -19.07 5.28
CA GLU A 8 5.82 -18.75 6.48
C GLU A 8 5.27 -17.34 6.35
N THR A 9 4.02 -17.13 6.73
CA THR A 9 3.43 -15.80 6.92
C THR A 9 3.13 -15.59 8.40
N ARG A 10 3.58 -14.49 8.96
CA ARG A 10 3.34 -14.13 10.36
C ARG A 10 3.51 -12.64 10.62
N LEU A 11 2.98 -12.16 11.71
CA LEU A 11 3.33 -10.84 12.21
C LEU A 11 4.78 -10.81 12.75
N ALA A 12 5.42 -9.66 12.64
CA ALA A 12 6.71 -9.39 13.26
C ALA A 12 6.61 -9.59 14.79
N ARG A 13 7.64 -10.22 15.41
CA ARG A 13 7.67 -10.56 16.83
C ARG A 13 8.84 -9.93 17.56
N SER A 14 9.77 -9.32 16.85
CA SER A 14 11.01 -8.76 17.39
C SER A 14 11.45 -7.50 16.64
N ALA A 15 12.34 -6.75 17.26
CA ALA A 15 12.97 -5.60 16.59
C ALA A 15 13.78 -6.02 15.35
N GLU A 16 14.31 -7.24 15.33
CA GLU A 16 15.03 -7.76 14.15
C GLU A 16 14.07 -8.06 13.00
N ASP A 17 12.89 -8.60 13.27
CA ASP A 17 11.84 -8.76 12.25
C ASP A 17 11.46 -7.41 11.61
N ILE A 18 11.32 -6.36 12.44
CA ILE A 18 11.01 -5.02 11.95
C ILE A 18 12.16 -4.48 11.08
N ARG A 19 13.41 -4.66 11.52
CA ARG A 19 14.58 -4.26 10.71
C ARG A 19 14.66 -5.03 9.40
N ALA A 20 14.34 -6.32 9.39
CA ALA A 20 14.29 -7.12 8.17
C ALA A 20 13.22 -6.61 7.20
N ALA A 21 12.03 -6.24 7.71
CA ALA A 21 11.02 -5.57 6.92
C ALA A 21 11.50 -4.23 6.35
N GLN A 22 12.18 -3.42 7.16
CA GLN A 22 12.74 -2.12 6.76
C GLN A 22 13.85 -2.26 5.71
N ARG A 23 14.69 -3.31 5.78
CA ARG A 23 15.69 -3.62 4.74
C ARG A 23 15.02 -3.99 3.41
N LEU A 24 14.02 -4.87 3.45
CA LEU A 24 13.26 -5.21 2.24
C LEU A 24 12.58 -3.98 1.63
N ARG A 25 11.99 -3.12 2.46
CA ARG A 25 11.36 -1.87 2.02
C ARG A 25 12.40 -0.92 1.39
N TYR A 26 13.58 -0.83 1.97
CA TYR A 26 14.69 -0.06 1.39
C TYR A 26 15.07 -0.60 0.01
N ASP A 27 15.26 -1.90 -0.13
CA ASP A 27 15.63 -2.51 -1.41
C ASP A 27 14.58 -2.23 -2.49
N VAL A 28 13.29 -2.25 -2.14
CA VAL A 28 12.19 -2.03 -3.10
C VAL A 28 11.91 -0.54 -3.31
N PHE A 29 11.67 0.23 -2.25
CA PHE A 29 11.18 1.60 -2.41
C PHE A 29 12.30 2.60 -2.68
N VAL A 30 13.49 2.38 -2.13
CA VAL A 30 14.62 3.30 -2.26
C VAL A 30 15.55 2.84 -3.38
N ALA A 31 16.13 1.65 -3.28
CA ALA A 31 17.16 1.21 -4.22
C ALA A 31 16.59 0.91 -5.62
N GLU A 32 15.40 0.31 -5.72
CA GLU A 32 14.79 -0.03 -7.00
C GLU A 32 13.96 1.12 -7.58
N LEU A 33 13.12 1.77 -6.76
CA LEU A 33 12.16 2.77 -7.22
C LEU A 33 12.62 4.22 -7.05
N GLY A 34 13.76 4.45 -6.38
CA GLY A 34 14.35 5.79 -6.24
C GLY A 34 13.64 6.70 -5.25
N GLY A 35 12.85 6.14 -4.34
CA GLY A 35 12.20 6.89 -3.27
C GLY A 35 13.18 7.32 -2.19
N ASP A 36 12.82 8.34 -1.43
CA ASP A 36 13.56 8.82 -0.27
C ASP A 36 12.59 9.34 0.79
N GLY A 37 13.04 9.49 2.04
CA GLY A 37 12.22 9.97 3.15
C GLY A 37 13.08 10.45 4.31
N GLU A 38 12.48 11.22 5.22
CA GLU A 38 13.20 11.86 6.33
C GLU A 38 13.92 10.87 7.27
N MET A 39 13.40 9.65 7.38
CA MET A 39 13.95 8.61 8.26
C MET A 39 14.58 7.46 7.47
N VAL A 40 14.77 7.61 6.15
CA VAL A 40 15.54 6.66 5.36
C VAL A 40 17.00 6.71 5.81
N ASP A 41 17.57 5.54 6.09
CA ASP A 41 18.94 5.38 6.52
C ASP A 41 19.70 4.65 5.40
N HIS A 42 20.45 5.40 4.62
CA HIS A 42 21.20 4.87 3.48
C HIS A 42 22.40 4.02 3.90
N ASP A 43 23.01 4.33 5.05
CA ASP A 43 24.17 3.59 5.56
C ASP A 43 23.75 2.20 6.06
N LEU A 44 22.65 2.13 6.80
CA LEU A 44 22.09 0.89 7.31
C LEU A 44 21.13 0.20 6.34
N ARG A 45 20.80 0.86 5.21
CA ARG A 45 19.82 0.42 4.20
C ARG A 45 18.46 0.10 4.82
N LEU A 46 17.89 1.08 5.54
CA LEU A 46 16.59 0.96 6.19
C LEU A 46 15.63 2.03 5.66
N GLU A 47 14.49 1.63 5.09
CA GLU A 47 13.35 2.52 4.87
C GLU A 47 12.45 2.41 6.09
N ARG A 48 12.25 3.52 6.79
CA ARG A 48 11.48 3.61 8.03
C ARG A 48 10.77 4.96 8.15
N ASP A 49 9.74 4.98 8.96
CA ASP A 49 9.03 6.20 9.34
C ASP A 49 8.54 6.10 10.81
N ALA A 50 7.96 7.19 11.30
CA ALA A 50 7.46 7.28 12.68
C ALA A 50 6.32 6.29 12.98
N PHE A 51 5.62 5.80 11.98
CA PHE A 51 4.49 4.87 12.15
C PHE A 51 4.95 3.44 12.45
N ASP A 52 6.18 3.08 12.08
CA ASP A 52 6.70 1.71 12.26
C ASP A 52 6.69 1.26 13.73
N ALA A 53 6.91 2.20 14.67
CA ALA A 53 6.92 1.91 16.09
C ALA A 53 5.54 1.54 16.66
N HIS A 54 4.47 1.89 15.97
CA HIS A 54 3.09 1.70 16.41
C HIS A 54 2.34 0.65 15.58
N ALA A 55 2.78 0.42 14.35
CA ALA A 55 2.14 -0.49 13.41
C ALA A 55 2.56 -1.95 13.62
N GLU A 56 1.75 -2.87 13.15
CA GLU A 56 2.14 -4.26 12.98
C GLU A 56 2.69 -4.48 11.57
N HIS A 57 3.60 -5.43 11.45
CA HIS A 57 4.19 -5.81 10.17
C HIS A 57 3.86 -7.26 9.88
N LEU A 58 3.07 -7.51 8.84
CA LEU A 58 2.82 -8.85 8.31
C LEU A 58 3.97 -9.20 7.37
N LEU A 59 4.64 -10.30 7.64
CA LEU A 59 5.84 -10.75 6.93
C LEU A 59 5.55 -12.02 6.15
N LEU A 60 6.15 -12.13 4.97
CA LEU A 60 6.35 -13.37 4.25
C LEU A 60 7.83 -13.75 4.34
N LEU A 61 8.13 -14.93 4.86
CA LEU A 61 9.47 -15.47 4.99
C LEU A 61 9.66 -16.63 4.03
N ASP A 62 10.83 -16.72 3.38
CA ASP A 62 11.32 -17.92 2.68
C ASP A 62 12.49 -18.51 3.48
N HIS A 63 12.24 -19.59 4.21
CA HIS A 63 13.23 -20.27 5.04
C HIS A 63 14.37 -20.96 4.26
N ARG A 64 14.27 -21.00 2.94
CA ARG A 64 15.33 -21.54 2.07
C ARG A 64 16.24 -20.45 1.50
N ARG A 65 15.90 -19.18 1.73
CA ARG A 65 16.72 -18.06 1.25
C ARG A 65 17.98 -17.93 2.11
N ILE A 66 19.13 -17.78 1.43
CA ILE A 66 20.39 -17.43 2.11
C ILE A 66 20.37 -15.94 2.42
N GLY A 67 20.67 -15.56 3.64
CA GLY A 67 20.62 -14.19 4.15
C GLY A 67 19.30 -13.87 4.84
N ASP A 68 18.72 -12.69 4.54
CA ASP A 68 17.47 -12.26 5.17
C ASP A 68 16.28 -13.06 4.62
N PRO A 69 15.55 -13.79 5.46
CA PRO A 69 14.43 -14.61 5.01
C PRO A 69 13.17 -13.81 4.67
N VAL A 70 13.07 -12.54 5.07
CA VAL A 70 11.89 -11.70 4.79
C VAL A 70 11.88 -11.30 3.32
N VAL A 71 10.86 -11.76 2.61
CA VAL A 71 10.71 -11.56 1.15
C VAL A 71 9.44 -10.81 0.78
N GLY A 72 8.58 -10.53 1.76
CA GLY A 72 7.38 -9.73 1.58
C GLY A 72 6.94 -9.08 2.87
N VAL A 73 6.32 -7.91 2.77
CA VAL A 73 5.81 -7.16 3.92
C VAL A 73 4.51 -6.41 3.57
N TYR A 74 3.64 -6.31 4.56
CA TYR A 74 2.57 -5.33 4.71
C TYR A 74 2.67 -4.67 6.07
N ARG A 75 2.55 -3.36 6.12
CA ARG A 75 2.33 -2.63 7.37
C ARG A 75 0.83 -2.50 7.61
N LEU A 76 0.41 -2.82 8.83
CA LEU A 76 -0.98 -2.87 9.25
C LEU A 76 -1.19 -1.92 10.43
N MET A 77 -2.23 -1.10 10.38
CA MET A 77 -2.55 -0.17 11.46
C MET A 77 -4.05 -0.16 11.74
N MET A 78 -4.43 -0.50 12.97
CA MET A 78 -5.78 -0.36 13.49
C MET A 78 -5.98 1.01 14.15
N ALA A 79 -7.22 1.38 14.46
CA ALA A 79 -7.55 2.69 15.02
C ALA A 79 -6.78 3.03 16.32
N GLU A 80 -6.58 2.05 17.21
CA GLU A 80 -5.83 2.26 18.45
C GLU A 80 -4.35 2.57 18.19
N GLN A 81 -3.75 1.90 17.21
CA GLN A 81 -2.37 2.13 16.79
C GLN A 81 -2.22 3.50 16.11
N ALA A 82 -3.18 3.85 15.23
CA ALA A 82 -3.21 5.17 14.62
C ALA A 82 -3.31 6.28 15.66
N LYS A 83 -4.13 6.11 16.70
CA LYS A 83 -4.23 7.06 17.82
C LYS A 83 -2.89 7.22 18.55
N GLN A 84 -2.16 6.13 18.81
CA GLN A 84 -0.85 6.17 19.44
C GLN A 84 0.22 6.81 18.55
N ALA A 85 0.11 6.64 17.22
CA ALA A 85 1.01 7.24 16.24
C ALA A 85 0.71 8.72 15.94
N GLY A 86 -0.34 9.30 16.55
CA GLY A 86 -0.77 10.68 16.29
C GLY A 86 -1.65 10.84 15.04
N GLY A 87 -2.06 9.77 14.40
CA GLY A 87 -2.93 9.75 13.21
C GLY A 87 -2.70 8.55 12.30
N TRP A 88 -3.40 8.55 11.18
CA TRP A 88 -3.24 7.59 10.11
C TRP A 88 -2.17 8.07 9.13
N TYR A 89 -1.38 7.18 8.54
CA TYR A 89 -0.40 7.55 7.50
C TYR A 89 -1.11 8.24 6.32
N THR A 90 -2.18 7.62 5.81
CA THR A 90 -2.96 8.14 4.67
C THR A 90 -3.58 9.53 4.96
N ALA A 91 -3.72 9.96 6.22
CA ALA A 91 -4.27 11.27 6.57
C ALA A 91 -3.36 12.44 6.19
N SER A 92 -2.07 12.19 5.94
CA SER A 92 -1.15 13.20 5.39
C SER A 92 -1.50 13.57 3.94
N GLU A 93 -2.07 12.64 3.20
CA GLU A 93 -2.36 12.77 1.77
C GLU A 93 -3.85 12.97 1.47
N TYR A 94 -4.73 12.40 2.29
CA TYR A 94 -6.17 12.38 2.08
C TYR A 94 -6.96 12.85 3.29
N ASP A 95 -8.06 13.56 3.05
CA ASP A 95 -9.09 13.77 4.08
C ASP A 95 -9.87 12.47 4.26
N LEU A 96 -9.62 11.80 5.38
CA LEU A 96 -10.24 10.53 5.75
C LEU A 96 -11.58 10.70 6.50
N LYS A 97 -12.04 11.92 6.73
CA LYS A 97 -13.27 12.18 7.52
C LYS A 97 -14.46 11.35 7.05
N PRO A 98 -14.78 11.22 5.74
CA PRO A 98 -15.90 10.40 5.30
C PRO A 98 -15.79 8.94 5.75
N LEU A 99 -14.56 8.40 5.72
CA LEU A 99 -14.29 7.02 6.13
C LEU A 99 -14.32 6.83 7.66
N LEU A 100 -13.73 7.77 8.41
CA LEU A 100 -13.55 7.64 9.86
C LEU A 100 -14.79 8.02 10.67
N THR A 101 -15.81 8.63 10.05
CA THR A 101 -17.10 8.89 10.69
C THR A 101 -18.02 7.69 10.71
N THR A 102 -17.67 6.58 10.05
CA THR A 102 -18.43 5.33 10.16
C THR A 102 -18.14 4.64 11.48
N SER A 103 -19.11 3.85 11.96
CA SER A 103 -18.91 2.96 13.11
C SER A 103 -18.16 1.67 12.76
N ARG A 104 -17.75 1.52 11.50
CA ARG A 104 -17.12 0.31 11.00
C ARG A 104 -15.68 0.17 11.47
N LYS A 105 -15.25 -1.05 11.69
CA LYS A 105 -13.89 -1.36 12.05
C LYS A 105 -12.97 -1.26 10.82
N VAL A 106 -12.03 -0.33 10.87
CA VAL A 106 -11.13 -0.01 9.75
C VAL A 106 -9.71 -0.50 10.02
N LEU A 107 -8.99 -0.89 8.96
CA LEU A 107 -7.57 -1.25 8.99
C LEU A 107 -6.86 -0.56 7.83
N GLU A 108 -5.83 0.22 8.16
CA GLU A 108 -4.93 0.82 7.17
C GLU A 108 -3.87 -0.19 6.74
N LEU A 109 -3.71 -0.31 5.42
CA LEU A 109 -2.67 -1.10 4.77
C LEU A 109 -1.62 -0.15 4.18
N GLY A 110 -0.36 -0.41 4.46
CA GLY A 110 0.73 0.39 3.90
C GLY A 110 1.98 -0.44 3.65
N ARG A 111 2.96 0.18 3.01
CA ARG A 111 4.29 -0.39 2.76
C ARG A 111 4.26 -1.80 2.17
N SER A 112 3.27 -2.07 1.31
CA SER A 112 3.15 -3.36 0.62
C SER A 112 4.28 -3.54 -0.38
N CYS A 113 5.14 -4.51 -0.17
CA CYS A 113 6.16 -4.85 -1.15
C CYS A 113 6.56 -6.33 -1.11
N LEU A 114 7.08 -6.79 -2.24
CA LEU A 114 7.72 -8.09 -2.40
C LEU A 114 9.11 -7.90 -2.99
N HIS A 115 10.05 -8.68 -2.53
CA HIS A 115 11.37 -8.82 -3.15
C HIS A 115 11.21 -9.19 -4.63
N ALA A 116 12.02 -8.63 -5.52
CA ALA A 116 11.86 -8.75 -6.97
C ALA A 116 11.73 -10.20 -7.45
N GLU A 117 12.54 -11.11 -6.90
CA GLU A 117 12.53 -12.55 -7.27
C GLU A 117 11.24 -13.30 -6.89
N TYR A 118 10.39 -12.70 -6.03
CA TYR A 118 9.14 -13.32 -5.56
C TYR A 118 7.90 -12.71 -6.20
N ARG A 119 8.06 -11.75 -7.12
CA ARG A 119 6.96 -11.15 -7.89
C ARG A 119 6.50 -12.10 -8.99
N GLY A 120 5.21 -12.06 -9.30
CA GLY A 120 4.61 -12.95 -10.31
C GLY A 120 4.44 -14.41 -9.89
N GLY A 121 4.89 -14.77 -8.67
CA GLY A 121 4.70 -16.09 -8.07
C GLY A 121 3.62 -16.09 -6.97
N VAL A 122 3.73 -17.04 -6.06
CA VAL A 122 2.76 -17.25 -4.95
C VAL A 122 2.90 -16.24 -3.81
N GLY A 123 3.96 -15.41 -3.79
CA GLY A 123 4.28 -14.56 -2.64
C GLY A 123 3.15 -13.62 -2.25
N MET A 124 2.58 -12.87 -3.20
CA MET A 124 1.47 -11.97 -2.93
C MET A 124 0.21 -12.71 -2.49
N MET A 125 -0.05 -13.88 -3.08
CA MET A 125 -1.20 -14.71 -2.70
C MET A 125 -1.08 -15.17 -1.23
N LEU A 126 0.11 -15.58 -0.78
CA LEU A 126 0.34 -15.99 0.60
C LEU A 126 0.16 -14.83 1.58
N LEU A 127 0.67 -13.63 1.25
CA LEU A 127 0.44 -12.43 2.06
C LEU A 127 -1.05 -12.09 2.16
N TRP A 128 -1.78 -12.18 1.05
CA TRP A 128 -3.22 -11.87 1.04
C TRP A 128 -4.05 -12.90 1.78
N GLN A 129 -3.66 -14.16 1.73
CA GLN A 129 -4.31 -15.20 2.52
C GLN A 129 -4.14 -14.93 4.03
N ALA A 130 -2.92 -14.61 4.47
CA ALA A 130 -2.66 -14.25 5.87
C ALA A 130 -3.37 -12.94 6.27
N LEU A 131 -3.44 -11.95 5.37
CA LEU A 131 -4.20 -10.72 5.60
C LEU A 131 -5.70 -11.00 5.74
N ALA A 132 -6.26 -11.88 4.89
CA ALA A 132 -7.67 -12.27 4.99
C ALA A 132 -7.98 -12.95 6.33
N ASP A 133 -7.11 -13.83 6.80
CA ASP A 133 -7.25 -14.47 8.12
C ASP A 133 -7.26 -13.44 9.26
N LEU A 134 -6.38 -12.43 9.18
CA LEU A 134 -6.35 -11.31 10.14
C LEU A 134 -7.62 -10.46 10.09
N VAL A 135 -8.10 -10.15 8.89
CA VAL A 135 -9.34 -9.38 8.66
C VAL A 135 -10.53 -10.09 9.29
N LEU A 136 -10.67 -11.39 9.04
CA LEU A 136 -11.75 -12.20 9.60
C LEU A 136 -11.65 -12.31 11.13
N THR A 137 -10.46 -12.62 11.63
CA THR A 137 -10.23 -12.80 13.08
C THR A 137 -10.46 -11.51 13.86
N ARG A 138 -10.17 -10.37 13.27
CA ARG A 138 -10.30 -9.05 13.90
C ARG A 138 -11.60 -8.35 13.55
N GLU A 139 -12.47 -9.00 12.76
CA GLU A 139 -13.76 -8.44 12.32
C GLU A 139 -13.58 -7.07 11.63
N VAL A 140 -12.56 -6.93 10.81
CA VAL A 140 -12.33 -5.70 10.03
C VAL A 140 -13.35 -5.62 8.91
N GLU A 141 -14.00 -4.46 8.76
CA GLU A 141 -15.07 -4.25 7.78
C GLU A 141 -14.61 -3.41 6.58
N ILE A 142 -13.58 -2.57 6.78
CA ILE A 142 -13.03 -1.73 5.72
C ILE A 142 -11.50 -1.79 5.76
N LEU A 143 -10.91 -2.18 4.64
CA LEU A 143 -9.49 -2.02 4.37
C LEU A 143 -9.27 -0.72 3.61
N PHE A 144 -8.24 0.03 3.94
CA PHE A 144 -7.89 1.23 3.20
C PHE A 144 -6.38 1.48 3.23
N GLY A 145 -5.91 2.29 2.30
CA GLY A 145 -4.51 2.68 2.22
C GLY A 145 -4.23 3.38 0.90
N VAL A 146 -3.00 3.76 0.67
CA VAL A 146 -2.55 4.32 -0.59
C VAL A 146 -1.83 3.26 -1.43
N ALA A 147 -2.04 3.33 -2.73
CA ALA A 147 -1.34 2.52 -3.70
C ALA A 147 -0.88 3.42 -4.87
N SER A 148 0.32 3.17 -5.36
CA SER A 148 1.06 4.15 -6.14
C SER A 148 1.19 3.76 -7.60
N PHE A 149 1.03 4.76 -8.47
CA PHE A 149 1.64 4.77 -9.79
C PHE A 149 3.08 5.27 -9.65
N HIS A 150 4.00 4.72 -10.42
CA HIS A 150 5.34 5.27 -10.50
C HIS A 150 5.35 6.53 -11.38
N GLY A 151 6.05 7.57 -10.92
CA GLY A 151 6.16 8.87 -11.57
C GLY A 151 5.25 9.94 -10.98
N THR A 152 5.65 11.19 -11.21
CA THR A 152 5.03 12.41 -10.64
C THR A 152 4.40 13.30 -11.69
N ASP A 153 4.25 12.82 -12.93
CA ASP A 153 3.59 13.53 -14.02
C ASP A 153 2.15 13.01 -14.20
N PRO A 154 1.14 13.77 -13.72
CA PRO A 154 -0.25 13.34 -13.83
C PRO A 154 -0.76 13.32 -15.29
N ASP A 155 -0.12 14.08 -16.20
CA ASP A 155 -0.54 14.10 -17.62
C ASP A 155 -0.12 12.79 -18.30
N ALA A 156 1.06 12.26 -17.98
CA ALA A 156 1.48 10.93 -18.42
C ALA A 156 0.57 9.81 -17.88
N LEU A 157 -0.10 10.04 -16.75
CA LEU A 157 -1.02 9.12 -16.10
C LEU A 157 -2.50 9.42 -16.40
N ALA A 158 -2.80 10.34 -17.33
CA ALA A 158 -4.17 10.81 -17.57
C ALA A 158 -5.17 9.68 -17.84
N ALA A 159 -4.83 8.74 -18.71
CA ALA A 159 -5.74 7.65 -19.08
C ALA A 159 -6.05 6.69 -17.92
N PRO A 160 -5.06 6.10 -17.19
CA PRO A 160 -5.36 5.22 -16.08
C PRO A 160 -6.01 5.95 -14.89
N LEU A 161 -5.65 7.21 -14.58
CA LEU A 161 -6.31 7.99 -13.54
C LEU A 161 -7.78 8.27 -13.88
N SER A 162 -8.06 8.68 -15.12
CA SER A 162 -9.44 8.92 -15.56
C SER A 162 -10.26 7.64 -15.60
N LEU A 163 -9.66 6.50 -15.96
CA LEU A 163 -10.34 5.21 -15.89
C LEU A 163 -10.78 4.89 -14.44
N LEU A 164 -9.89 5.10 -13.47
CA LEU A 164 -10.20 4.90 -12.05
C LEU A 164 -11.30 5.86 -11.59
N HIS A 165 -11.21 7.14 -11.97
CA HIS A 165 -12.23 8.15 -11.66
C HIS A 165 -13.61 7.75 -12.16
N HIS A 166 -13.74 7.41 -13.45
CA HIS A 166 -15.05 7.14 -14.06
C HIS A 166 -15.67 5.81 -13.61
N ARG A 167 -14.87 4.83 -13.21
CA ARG A 167 -15.35 3.45 -13.00
C ARG A 167 -15.22 2.90 -11.58
N HIS A 168 -14.37 3.51 -10.77
CA HIS A 168 -13.99 2.90 -9.50
C HIS A 168 -14.01 3.86 -8.31
N LEU A 169 -14.63 5.04 -8.42
CA LEU A 169 -14.80 5.93 -7.27
C LEU A 169 -15.62 5.26 -6.17
N ALA A 170 -15.17 5.41 -4.93
CA ALA A 170 -15.90 4.98 -3.75
C ALA A 170 -17.26 5.70 -3.66
N PRO A 171 -18.26 5.08 -3.02
CA PRO A 171 -19.52 5.78 -2.67
C PRO A 171 -19.21 7.08 -1.92
N ALA A 172 -19.94 8.15 -2.21
CA ALA A 172 -19.68 9.48 -1.67
C ALA A 172 -19.57 9.51 -0.13
N ALA A 173 -20.36 8.69 0.55
CA ALA A 173 -20.36 8.59 2.02
C ALA A 173 -19.06 7.99 2.61
N LEU A 174 -18.25 7.30 1.79
CA LEU A 174 -17.00 6.63 2.21
C LEU A 174 -15.77 7.15 1.44
N ARG A 175 -15.95 8.18 0.60
CA ARG A 175 -14.93 8.65 -0.34
C ARG A 175 -13.98 9.65 0.30
N PRO A 176 -12.73 9.31 0.58
CA PRO A 176 -11.70 10.28 0.94
C PRO A 176 -11.33 11.14 -0.25
N VAL A 177 -10.84 12.35 0.05
CA VAL A 177 -10.45 13.36 -0.96
C VAL A 177 -8.98 13.71 -0.78
N ALA A 178 -8.22 13.73 -1.88
CA ALA A 178 -6.82 14.10 -1.87
C ALA A 178 -6.63 15.55 -1.38
N ARG A 179 -5.59 15.79 -0.59
CA ARG A 179 -5.31 17.08 0.07
C ARG A 179 -4.39 17.97 -0.76
N ALA A 180 -4.71 19.26 -0.80
CA ALA A 180 -3.75 20.27 -1.25
C ALA A 180 -2.47 20.25 -0.39
N PRO A 181 -1.31 20.66 -0.91
CA PRO A 181 -1.11 21.26 -2.24
C PRO A 181 -0.85 20.24 -3.36
N HIS A 182 -0.63 18.96 -3.05
CA HIS A 182 -0.20 17.94 -4.02
C HIS A 182 -1.36 17.13 -4.63
N ALA A 183 -2.60 17.48 -4.27
CA ALA A 183 -3.77 16.87 -4.89
C ALA A 183 -3.89 17.23 -6.37
N VAL A 184 -4.17 16.23 -7.19
CA VAL A 184 -4.44 16.39 -8.62
C VAL A 184 -5.76 15.73 -8.99
N ASP A 185 -6.46 16.35 -9.95
CA ASP A 185 -7.70 15.77 -10.46
C ASP A 185 -7.39 14.49 -11.27
N MET A 186 -8.13 13.45 -10.99
CA MET A 186 -8.07 12.19 -11.73
C MET A 186 -8.94 12.25 -13.01
N ASN A 187 -9.93 13.16 -13.10
CA ASN A 187 -10.79 13.34 -14.26
C ASN A 187 -10.11 14.18 -15.35
N ARG A 188 -9.10 13.62 -16.00
CA ARG A 188 -8.25 14.31 -16.97
C ARG A 188 -8.67 14.09 -18.42
N MET A 189 -9.50 13.09 -18.68
CA MET A 189 -10.00 12.72 -20.01
C MET A 189 -11.48 12.35 -19.94
N PRO A 190 -12.30 12.75 -20.95
CA PRO A 190 -13.64 12.21 -21.09
C PRO A 190 -13.62 10.69 -21.23
N GLU A 191 -14.56 10.01 -20.58
CA GLU A 191 -14.61 8.54 -20.57
C GLU A 191 -14.59 7.91 -21.95
N MET A 192 -15.27 8.56 -22.93
CA MET A 192 -15.36 8.08 -24.31
C MET A 192 -14.02 8.13 -25.07
N GLN A 193 -13.05 8.92 -24.59
CA GLN A 193 -11.73 9.05 -25.22
C GLN A 193 -10.70 8.09 -24.60
N ILE A 194 -11.06 7.36 -23.55
CA ILE A 194 -10.15 6.43 -22.89
C ILE A 194 -10.07 5.13 -23.69
N ASP A 195 -8.86 4.78 -24.16
CA ASP A 195 -8.57 3.40 -24.56
C ASP A 195 -8.51 2.53 -23.30
N ARG A 196 -9.65 1.92 -22.95
CA ARG A 196 -9.79 1.13 -21.71
C ARG A 196 -8.77 -0.01 -21.58
N PRO A 197 -8.52 -0.84 -22.62
CA PRO A 197 -7.49 -1.88 -22.53
C PRO A 197 -6.11 -1.31 -22.25
N ALA A 198 -5.71 -0.22 -22.91
CA ALA A 198 -4.42 0.42 -22.68
C ALA A 198 -4.34 1.05 -21.28
N ALA A 199 -5.36 1.79 -20.87
CA ALA A 199 -5.45 2.41 -19.56
C ALA A 199 -5.38 1.36 -18.43
N LEU A 200 -6.14 0.24 -18.56
CA LEU A 200 -6.11 -0.84 -17.58
C LEU A 200 -4.74 -1.54 -17.52
N ARG A 201 -4.04 -1.69 -18.64
CA ARG A 201 -2.67 -2.22 -18.61
C ARG A 201 -1.72 -1.33 -17.81
N ALA A 202 -1.87 0.00 -17.95
CA ALA A 202 -1.07 1.00 -17.24
C ALA A 202 -1.37 1.11 -15.74
N VAL A 203 -2.55 0.67 -15.26
CA VAL A 203 -2.84 0.59 -13.82
C VAL A 203 -1.88 -0.42 -13.17
N PRO A 204 -1.22 -0.08 -12.04
CA PRO A 204 -0.37 -0.98 -11.30
C PRO A 204 -1.06 -2.29 -10.87
N SER A 205 -0.29 -3.37 -10.81
CA SER A 205 -0.82 -4.71 -10.52
C SER A 205 -1.52 -4.80 -9.16
N LEU A 206 -0.99 -4.09 -8.15
CA LEU A 206 -1.57 -4.05 -6.81
C LEU A 206 -2.95 -3.38 -6.83
N ILE A 207 -3.07 -2.24 -7.49
CA ILE A 207 -4.36 -1.53 -7.63
C ILE A 207 -5.36 -2.42 -8.38
N LYS A 208 -4.95 -3.02 -9.53
CA LYS A 208 -5.81 -3.97 -10.25
C LYS A 208 -6.31 -5.11 -9.40
N ALA A 209 -5.48 -5.56 -8.49
CA ALA A 209 -5.84 -6.65 -7.61
C ALA A 209 -6.87 -6.22 -6.56
N TYR A 210 -6.71 -5.04 -5.96
CA TYR A 210 -7.74 -4.48 -5.07
C TYR A 210 -9.08 -4.26 -5.78
N LEU A 211 -9.05 -3.72 -7.01
CA LEU A 211 -10.28 -3.54 -7.80
C LEU A 211 -11.01 -4.86 -8.08
N ARG A 212 -10.28 -5.96 -8.33
CA ARG A 212 -10.87 -7.30 -8.51
C ARG A 212 -11.56 -7.84 -7.26
N LEU A 213 -11.13 -7.39 -6.08
CA LEU A 213 -11.76 -7.71 -4.80
C LEU A 213 -12.94 -6.78 -4.46
N GLY A 214 -13.36 -5.91 -5.40
CA GLY A 214 -14.42 -4.94 -5.18
C GLY A 214 -13.95 -3.63 -4.56
N GLY A 215 -12.63 -3.39 -4.52
CA GLY A 215 -12.06 -2.14 -4.03
C GLY A 215 -12.46 -0.94 -4.91
N CYS A 216 -12.45 0.22 -4.28
CA CYS A 216 -12.77 1.51 -4.89
C CYS A 216 -11.62 2.49 -4.62
N VAL A 217 -11.60 3.62 -5.36
CA VAL A 217 -10.61 4.68 -5.15
C VAL A 217 -11.25 5.94 -4.55
N GLY A 218 -10.45 6.73 -3.84
CA GLY A 218 -10.80 8.07 -3.37
C GLY A 218 -10.92 9.07 -4.52
N GLU A 219 -11.30 10.30 -4.19
CA GLU A 219 -11.37 11.41 -5.14
C GLU A 219 -10.04 12.16 -5.19
N GLY A 220 -9.53 12.32 -6.41
CA GLY A 220 -8.20 12.89 -6.65
C GLY A 220 -7.08 11.88 -6.40
N ALA A 221 -5.92 12.17 -6.96
CA ALA A 221 -4.66 11.51 -6.66
C ALA A 221 -3.72 12.49 -5.95
N TRP A 222 -2.72 11.98 -5.26
CA TRP A 222 -1.75 12.79 -4.53
C TRP A 222 -0.34 12.55 -5.07
N VAL A 223 0.40 13.62 -5.42
CA VAL A 223 1.74 13.51 -6.00
C VAL A 223 2.77 13.49 -4.88
N ASP A 224 3.47 12.37 -4.72
CA ASP A 224 4.58 12.22 -3.80
C ASP A 224 5.92 12.38 -4.52
N HIS A 225 6.52 13.56 -4.37
CA HIS A 225 7.83 13.85 -4.94
C HIS A 225 8.99 13.12 -4.24
N ARG A 226 8.79 12.67 -2.98
CA ARG A 226 9.82 11.96 -2.21
C ARG A 226 9.97 10.52 -2.68
N PHE A 227 8.85 9.86 -2.92
CA PHE A 227 8.85 8.48 -3.42
C PHE A 227 8.70 8.38 -4.93
N ASN A 228 8.68 9.53 -5.64
CA ASN A 228 8.50 9.59 -7.08
C ASN A 228 7.25 8.82 -7.54
N THR A 229 6.13 9.08 -6.88
CA THR A 229 4.86 8.39 -7.12
C THR A 229 3.69 9.36 -7.29
N THR A 230 2.62 8.85 -7.90
CA THR A 230 1.29 9.44 -7.86
C THR A 230 0.37 8.44 -7.18
N ASP A 231 -0.11 8.81 -6.01
CA ASP A 231 -0.79 7.92 -5.09
C ASP A 231 -2.30 8.02 -5.24
N VAL A 232 -2.96 6.88 -5.32
CA VAL A 232 -4.41 6.78 -5.24
C VAL A 232 -4.78 6.03 -3.97
N ARG A 233 -5.81 6.50 -3.29
CA ARG A 233 -6.32 5.83 -2.12
C ARG A 233 -7.24 4.69 -2.57
N SER A 234 -6.96 3.47 -2.14
CA SER A 234 -7.78 2.27 -2.38
C SER A 234 -8.45 1.79 -1.10
#